data_41208ef2c233d5222a10f33dab2efe49
#
_entry.id   41208ef2c233d5222a10f33dab2efe49
#
_cell.length_a   1.000
_cell.length_b   1.000
_cell.length_c   1.000
_cell.angle_alpha   90.00
_cell.angle_beta   90.00
_cell.angle_gamma   90.00
#
_symmetry.space_group_name_H-M   'P 1'
#
loop_
_entity.id
_entity.type
_entity.pdbx_description
1 polymer ?
#
loop_
_entity_poly.entity_id
_entity_poly.type
_entity_poly.pdbx_seq_one_letter_code
_entity_poly.pdbx_strand_id
1 'polypeptide(L)'
;DFLIDRSNSKKARESMKAVRSGLESGRSVFIFPEGTRSWDGKLLPFKKGGFVIARDGELPVLPVTIRGSHDRLPKGTAVFSPGLIEIIVHPPVATAGREVREVQEEVKGTIEGAL
;
A
#
# COMPACT_ATOMS: atom_id res chain seq x y z
N ASP A 1 5.21 -12.04 4.83
CA ASP A 1 5.33 -10.93 3.89
C ASP A 1 4.85 -11.36 2.52
N PHE A 2 3.82 -10.70 2.00
CA PHE A 2 3.25 -11.04 0.72
C PHE A 2 3.29 -9.84 -0.22
N LEU A 3 3.79 -10.07 -1.43
CA LEU A 3 3.74 -9.09 -2.50
C LEU A 3 2.53 -9.41 -3.38
N ILE A 4 1.65 -8.42 -3.58
CA ILE A 4 0.44 -8.62 -4.37
C ILE A 4 0.69 -8.21 -5.81
N ASP A 5 0.58 -9.18 -6.72
CA ASP A 5 0.63 -8.94 -8.15
C ASP A 5 -0.77 -8.62 -8.67
N ARG A 6 -0.95 -7.43 -9.22
CA ARG A 6 -2.23 -6.98 -9.75
C ARG A 6 -2.31 -6.97 -11.27
N SER A 7 -1.29 -7.49 -11.95
CA SER A 7 -1.26 -7.58 -13.40
C SER A 7 -2.25 -8.61 -13.95
N ASN A 8 -2.66 -9.58 -13.11
CA ASN A 8 -3.56 -10.66 -13.47
C ASN A 8 -4.62 -10.82 -12.38
N SER A 9 -5.89 -10.71 -12.75
CA SER A 9 -7.01 -10.76 -11.78
C SER A 9 -7.12 -12.10 -11.04
N LYS A 10 -6.78 -13.21 -11.69
CA LYS A 10 -6.75 -14.52 -11.04
C LYS A 10 -5.64 -14.59 -10.00
N LYS A 11 -4.43 -14.17 -10.38
CA LYS A 11 -3.29 -14.10 -9.45
C LYS A 11 -3.56 -13.14 -8.32
N ALA A 12 -4.22 -12.01 -8.59
CA ALA A 12 -4.59 -11.04 -7.56
C ALA A 12 -5.52 -11.67 -6.53
N ARG A 13 -6.52 -12.45 -6.96
CA ARG A 13 -7.44 -13.14 -6.04
C ARG A 13 -6.73 -14.21 -5.22
N GLU A 14 -5.82 -14.97 -5.84
CA GLU A 14 -5.02 -15.97 -5.13
C GLU A 14 -4.09 -15.30 -4.11
N SER A 15 -3.47 -14.19 -4.48
CA SER A 15 -2.64 -13.40 -3.58
C SER A 15 -3.44 -12.87 -2.38
N MET A 16 -4.68 -12.42 -2.62
CA MET A 16 -5.56 -11.94 -1.55
C MET A 16 -5.96 -13.05 -0.58
N LYS A 17 -6.18 -14.27 -1.08
CA LYS A 17 -6.43 -15.43 -0.22
C LYS A 17 -5.21 -15.73 0.67
N ALA A 18 -4.01 -15.68 0.10
CA ALA A 18 -2.76 -15.90 0.83
C ALA A 18 -2.55 -14.81 1.89
N VAL A 19 -2.84 -13.55 1.56
CA VAL A 19 -2.79 -12.44 2.50
C VAL A 19 -3.73 -12.66 3.68
N ARG A 20 -4.98 -13.01 3.40
CA ARG A 20 -5.98 -13.28 4.44
C ARG A 20 -5.55 -14.40 5.35
N SER A 21 -5.07 -15.50 4.78
CA SER A 21 -4.55 -16.65 5.55
C SER A 21 -3.36 -16.25 6.43
N GLY A 22 -2.43 -15.45 5.89
CA GLY A 22 -1.29 -14.94 6.64
C GLY A 22 -1.70 -14.10 7.84
N LEU A 23 -2.67 -13.20 7.65
CA LEU A 23 -3.19 -12.35 8.72
C LEU A 23 -3.89 -13.17 9.81
N GLU A 24 -4.65 -14.19 9.43
CA GLU A 24 -5.30 -15.09 10.38
C GLU A 24 -4.30 -15.86 11.23
N SER A 25 -3.11 -16.15 10.68
CA SER A 25 -2.03 -16.81 11.42
C SER A 25 -1.14 -15.83 12.21
N GLY A 26 -1.49 -14.55 12.28
CA GLY A 26 -0.80 -13.53 13.07
C GLY A 26 0.35 -12.82 12.36
N ARG A 27 0.47 -12.96 11.04
CA ARG A 27 1.48 -12.27 10.26
C ARG A 27 1.03 -10.86 9.89
N SER A 28 2.01 -9.95 9.74
CA SER A 28 1.76 -8.65 9.16
C SER A 28 1.94 -8.71 7.64
N VAL A 29 1.22 -7.86 6.92
CA VAL A 29 1.27 -7.81 5.47
C VAL A 29 1.62 -6.41 5.01
N PHE A 30 2.53 -6.31 4.06
CA PHE A 30 2.94 -5.07 3.43
C PHE A 30 2.28 -4.97 2.06
N ILE A 31 1.65 -3.83 1.77
CA ILE A 31 0.92 -3.62 0.52
C ILE A 31 1.32 -2.29 -0.11
N PHE A 32 1.51 -2.31 -1.42
CA PHE A 32 1.63 -1.11 -2.24
C PHE A 32 0.29 -0.86 -2.94
N PRO A 33 -0.57 -0.01 -2.38
CA PRO A 33 -1.96 0.10 -2.84
C PRO A 33 -2.12 0.72 -4.22
N GLU A 34 -1.11 1.41 -4.71
CA GLU A 34 -1.12 1.93 -6.08
C GLU A 34 -0.98 0.82 -7.13
N GLY A 35 -0.38 -0.30 -6.76
CA GLY A 35 -0.18 -1.45 -7.65
C GLY A 35 0.95 -1.30 -8.65
N THR A 36 1.47 -0.12 -8.88
CA THR A 36 2.60 0.17 -9.77
C THR A 36 3.24 1.50 -9.41
N ARG A 37 4.39 1.81 -10.02
CA ARG A 37 5.04 3.10 -9.87
C ARG A 37 4.38 4.14 -10.78
N SER A 38 4.35 5.40 -10.35
CA SER A 38 3.86 6.51 -11.17
C SER A 38 4.97 7.06 -12.08
N TRP A 39 4.56 7.68 -13.19
CA TRP A 39 5.51 8.31 -14.11
C TRP A 39 6.00 9.68 -13.61
N ASP A 40 5.15 10.40 -12.88
CA ASP A 40 5.39 11.78 -12.45
C ASP A 40 5.70 11.92 -10.96
N GLY A 41 5.83 10.83 -10.23
CA GLY A 41 6.09 10.84 -8.79
C GLY A 41 4.88 11.12 -7.92
N LYS A 42 3.73 11.40 -8.51
CA LYS A 42 2.49 11.64 -7.77
C LYS A 42 1.79 10.33 -7.45
N LEU A 43 1.01 10.34 -6.36
CA LEU A 43 0.25 9.15 -5.98
C LEU A 43 -0.81 8.80 -7.02
N LEU A 44 -0.85 7.53 -7.38
CA LEU A 44 -1.92 6.95 -8.19
C LEU A 44 -3.13 6.62 -7.31
N PRO A 45 -4.32 6.42 -7.91
CA PRO A 45 -5.47 5.93 -7.16
C PRO A 45 -5.15 4.62 -6.45
N PHE A 46 -5.59 4.49 -5.20
CA PHE A 46 -5.35 3.29 -4.41
C PHE A 46 -6.33 2.18 -4.76
N LYS A 47 -5.84 0.96 -4.83
CA LYS A 47 -6.67 -0.23 -4.97
C LYS A 47 -7.30 -0.58 -3.62
N LYS A 48 -8.54 -1.02 -3.62
CA LYS A 48 -9.30 -1.23 -2.38
C LYS A 48 -9.07 -2.59 -1.69
N GLY A 49 -8.50 -3.56 -2.41
CA GLY A 49 -8.43 -4.95 -1.91
C GLY A 49 -7.80 -5.12 -0.54
N GLY A 50 -6.65 -4.48 -0.30
CA GLY A 50 -5.99 -4.54 1.00
C GLY A 50 -6.80 -3.89 2.11
N PHE A 51 -7.49 -2.81 1.81
CA PHE A 51 -8.36 -2.12 2.77
C PHE A 51 -9.60 -2.94 3.12
N VAL A 52 -10.15 -3.66 2.14
CA VAL A 52 -11.28 -4.58 2.38
C VAL A 52 -10.87 -5.68 3.37
N ILE A 53 -9.72 -6.29 3.14
CA ILE A 53 -9.20 -7.34 4.03
C ILE A 53 -8.95 -6.79 5.44
N ALA A 54 -8.36 -5.63 5.55
CA ALA A 54 -8.10 -5.01 6.84
C ALA A 54 -9.40 -4.74 7.61
N ARG A 55 -10.40 -4.17 6.94
CA ARG A 55 -11.70 -3.91 7.58
C ARG A 55 -12.40 -5.20 7.99
N ASP A 56 -12.43 -6.21 7.12
CA ASP A 56 -13.10 -7.48 7.41
C ASP A 56 -12.47 -8.19 8.62
N GLY A 57 -11.17 -8.07 8.79
CA GLY A 57 -10.47 -8.61 9.94
C GLY A 57 -10.37 -7.65 11.12
N GLU A 58 -10.94 -6.45 11.01
CA GLU A 58 -10.84 -5.39 12.03
C GLU A 58 -9.39 -5.05 12.38
N LEU A 59 -8.51 -5.13 11.38
CA LEU A 59 -7.08 -4.89 11.56
C LEU A 59 -6.73 -3.43 11.26
N PRO A 60 -5.85 -2.82 12.07
CA PRO A 60 -5.41 -1.46 11.78
C PRO A 60 -4.54 -1.43 10.53
N VAL A 61 -4.58 -0.30 9.83
CA VAL A 61 -3.71 -0.01 8.69
C VAL A 61 -2.63 0.96 9.16
N LEU A 62 -1.38 0.62 8.90
CA LEU A 62 -0.25 1.49 9.22
C LEU A 62 0.22 2.20 7.95
N PRO A 63 -0.10 3.50 7.79
CA PRO A 63 0.38 4.24 6.63
C PRO A 63 1.88 4.47 6.71
N VAL A 64 2.56 4.28 5.59
CA VAL A 64 3.99 4.53 5.47
C VAL A 64 4.23 5.36 4.22
N THR A 65 4.88 6.51 4.38
CA THR A 65 5.25 7.37 3.26
C THR A 65 6.70 7.10 2.88
N ILE A 66 6.93 6.90 1.58
CA ILE A 66 8.28 6.76 1.02
C ILE A 66 8.55 7.98 0.16
N ARG A 67 9.53 8.79 0.54
CA ARG A 67 9.90 10.02 -0.16
C ARG A 67 11.23 9.84 -0.88
N GLY A 68 11.30 10.38 -2.08
CA GLY A 68 12.54 10.36 -2.87
C GLY A 68 12.76 9.14 -3.72
N SER A 69 11.89 8.12 -3.65
CA SER A 69 12.05 6.90 -4.43
C SER A 69 11.88 7.13 -5.94
N HIS A 70 10.95 8.00 -6.32
CA HIS A 70 10.71 8.33 -7.73
C HIS A 70 11.97 8.93 -8.38
N ASP A 71 12.63 9.86 -7.68
CA ASP A 71 13.82 10.53 -8.19
C ASP A 71 15.04 9.59 -8.23
N ARG A 72 15.07 8.55 -7.39
CA ARG A 72 16.18 7.60 -7.34
C ARG A 72 16.05 6.50 -8.40
N LEU A 73 14.82 6.05 -8.67
CA LEU A 73 14.54 5.00 -9.66
C LEU A 73 13.21 5.29 -10.35
N PRO A 74 13.17 6.26 -11.30
CA PRO A 74 11.94 6.58 -12.02
C PRO A 74 11.41 5.40 -12.82
N LYS A 75 10.08 5.34 -12.98
CA LYS A 75 9.44 4.33 -13.80
C LYS A 75 9.92 4.43 -15.25
N GLY A 76 10.16 3.27 -15.88
CA GLY A 76 10.60 3.22 -17.27
C GLY A 76 12.11 3.31 -17.45
N THR A 77 12.88 3.37 -16.37
CA THR A 77 14.34 3.36 -16.42
C THR A 77 14.91 2.31 -15.47
N ALA A 78 16.07 1.74 -15.84
CA ALA A 78 16.87 0.86 -15.00
C ALA A 78 18.02 1.63 -14.32
N VAL A 79 18.15 2.92 -14.56
CA VAL A 79 19.22 3.74 -13.98
C VAL A 79 18.82 4.20 -12.59
N PHE A 80 19.60 3.80 -11.58
CA PHE A 80 19.43 4.22 -10.21
C PHE A 80 20.27 5.46 -9.92
N SER A 81 19.62 6.53 -9.46
CA SER A 81 20.29 7.75 -9.02
C SER A 81 20.54 7.70 -7.53
N PRO A 82 21.82 7.83 -7.07
CA PRO A 82 22.08 7.86 -5.63
C PRO A 82 21.44 9.09 -4.97
N GLY A 83 21.06 8.91 -3.71
CA GLY A 83 20.47 9.99 -2.92
C GLY A 83 19.66 9.45 -1.75
N LEU A 84 18.99 10.37 -1.05
CA LEU A 84 18.23 10.06 0.15
C LEU A 84 16.84 9.52 -0.18
N ILE A 85 16.48 8.41 0.43
CA ILE A 85 15.10 7.92 0.47
C ILE A 85 14.67 7.97 1.93
N GLU A 86 13.59 8.67 2.20
CA GLU A 86 13.03 8.78 3.54
C GLU A 86 11.81 7.87 3.69
N ILE A 87 11.74 7.20 4.83
CA ILE A 87 10.59 6.35 5.19
C ILE A 87 9.96 6.97 6.43
N ILE A 88 8.70 7.37 6.31
CA ILE A 88 7.95 7.99 7.40
C ILE A 88 6.83 7.04 7.79
N VAL A 89 6.87 6.56 9.03
CA VAL A 89 5.83 5.68 9.59
C VAL A 89 4.83 6.55 10.34
N HIS A 90 3.57 6.49 9.92
CA HIS A 90 2.49 7.28 10.53
C HIS A 90 1.75 6.48 11.61
N PRO A 91 0.94 7.15 12.44
CA PRO A 91 0.10 6.44 13.41
C PRO A 91 -0.86 5.47 12.73
N PRO A 92 -1.18 4.34 13.37
CA PRO A 92 -2.14 3.39 12.82
C PRO A 92 -3.53 4.00 12.62
N VAL A 93 -4.22 3.57 11.56
CA VAL A 93 -5.58 3.96 11.24
C VAL A 93 -6.51 2.80 11.56
N ALA A 94 -7.47 3.01 12.44
CA ALA A 94 -8.46 2.00 12.80
C ALA A 94 -9.41 1.72 11.62
N THR A 95 -9.84 0.47 11.48
CA THR A 95 -10.74 0.05 10.40
C THR A 95 -12.09 -0.45 10.89
N ALA A 96 -12.18 -0.89 12.15
CA ALA A 96 -13.39 -1.47 12.72
C ALA A 96 -14.56 -0.50 12.67
N GLY A 97 -15.69 -0.94 12.11
CA GLY A 97 -16.91 -0.13 12.02
C GLY A 97 -16.85 1.00 11.00
N ARG A 98 -15.83 1.05 10.17
CA ARG A 98 -15.63 2.10 9.16
C ARG A 98 -15.83 1.58 7.75
N GLU A 99 -16.22 2.46 6.84
CA GLU A 99 -16.30 2.10 5.42
C GLU A 99 -14.91 2.04 4.80
N VAL A 100 -14.72 1.10 3.87
CA VAL A 100 -13.46 0.91 3.17
C VAL A 100 -12.99 2.20 2.51
N ARG A 101 -13.88 2.90 1.82
CA ARG A 101 -13.56 4.15 1.15
C ARG A 101 -13.06 5.22 2.11
N GLU A 102 -13.67 5.33 3.27
CA GLU A 102 -13.27 6.30 4.31
C GLU A 102 -11.84 6.02 4.80
N VAL A 103 -11.55 4.77 5.13
CA VAL A 103 -10.21 4.36 5.56
C VAL A 103 -9.19 4.60 4.45
N GLN A 104 -9.52 4.22 3.22
CA GLN A 104 -8.66 4.40 2.05
C GLN A 104 -8.31 5.88 1.83
N GLU A 105 -9.30 6.76 1.90
CA GLU A 105 -9.10 8.20 1.71
C GLU A 105 -8.26 8.80 2.85
N GLU A 106 -8.47 8.37 4.08
CA GLU A 106 -7.68 8.84 5.22
C GLU A 106 -6.22 8.41 5.08
N VAL A 107 -5.97 7.16 4.74
CA VAL A 107 -4.61 6.64 4.55
C VAL A 107 -3.92 7.37 3.38
N LYS A 108 -4.61 7.52 2.26
CA LYS A 108 -4.07 8.23 1.10
C LYS A 108 -3.75 9.68 1.43
N GLY A 109 -4.63 10.38 2.11
CA GLY A 109 -4.42 11.76 2.53
C GLY A 109 -3.24 11.92 3.48
N THR A 110 -3.07 10.98 4.40
CA THR A 110 -1.94 10.95 5.32
C THR A 110 -0.61 10.81 4.58
N ILE A 111 -0.53 9.88 3.64
CA ILE A 111 0.68 9.65 2.84
C ILE A 111 0.96 10.86 1.94
N GLU A 112 -0.07 11.34 1.23
CA GLU A 112 0.04 12.46 0.31
C GLU A 112 0.50 13.75 1.00
N GLY A 113 0.01 14.00 2.21
CA GLY A 113 0.39 15.16 3.00
C GLY A 113 1.83 15.15 3.47
N ALA A 114 2.50 14.01 3.47
CA ALA A 114 3.90 13.86 3.87
C ALA A 114 4.86 13.79 2.67
N LEU A 115 4.34 13.80 1.45
CA LEU A 115 5.16 13.78 0.24
C LEU A 115 5.75 15.15 -0.11
#